data_d36d4bc4b17a122c4c7736a3e07fee01
#
_entry.id   d36d4bc4b17a122c4c7736a3e07fee01
#
_cell.length_a   1.000
_cell.length_b   1.000
_cell.length_c   1.000
_cell.angle_alpha   90.00
_cell.angle_beta   90.00
_cell.angle_gamma   90.00
#
_symmetry.space_group_name_H-M   'P 1'
#
loop_
_entity.id
_entity.type
_entity.pdbx_description
1 polymer ?
#
loop_
_entity_poly.entity_id
_entity_poly.type
_entity_poly.pdbx_seq_one_letter_code
_entity_poly.pdbx_strand_id
1 'polypeptide(L)'
;IVNSAGVAKGTFYLYFSDKYDLRNKLIAHKAATLFLDAYHSVCEAQIADFDEQILHIVDYIILKLQEDRSLLGFISKHLSWGIFRNNLIAGNDEKEESVYLVYQQLLHDSGYQFRDPEIMIYLLIELVGGAIYNPLLYDQPASLEQIRPELYNMIRFLIRQHIITETPEDTDTDLAPQD
;
A
#
# COMPACT_ATOMS: atom_id res chain seq x y z
N ILE A 1 14.39 -26.34 -4.17
CA ILE A 1 13.26 -25.69 -4.85
C ILE A 1 12.92 -26.47 -6.13
N VAL A 2 13.82 -26.55 -7.12
CA VAL A 2 13.54 -27.18 -8.43
C VAL A 2 13.16 -28.65 -8.28
N ASN A 3 13.92 -29.43 -7.50
CA ASN A 3 13.62 -30.84 -7.24
C ASN A 3 12.31 -31.05 -6.45
N SER A 4 12.00 -30.17 -5.51
CA SER A 4 10.77 -30.26 -4.71
C SER A 4 9.51 -29.83 -5.50
N ALA A 5 9.69 -28.98 -6.52
CA ALA A 5 8.60 -28.52 -7.39
C ALA A 5 8.37 -29.44 -8.61
N GLY A 6 9.21 -30.48 -8.81
CA GLY A 6 9.10 -31.38 -9.96
C GLY A 6 9.37 -30.72 -11.32
N VAL A 7 10.05 -29.57 -11.32
CA VAL A 7 10.31 -28.77 -12.52
C VAL A 7 11.74 -28.99 -13.00
N ALA A 8 11.97 -29.10 -14.31
CA ALA A 8 13.31 -29.20 -14.86
C ALA A 8 14.12 -27.92 -14.58
N LYS A 9 15.41 -28.07 -14.25
CA LYS A 9 16.29 -26.94 -13.94
C LYS A 9 16.31 -25.88 -15.06
N GLY A 10 16.30 -26.31 -16.32
CA GLY A 10 16.22 -25.40 -17.48
C GLY A 10 14.94 -24.57 -17.50
N THR A 11 13.81 -25.18 -17.19
CA THR A 11 12.52 -24.50 -17.14
C THR A 11 12.48 -23.42 -16.03
N PHE A 12 13.12 -23.67 -14.90
CA PHE A 12 13.23 -22.66 -13.84
C PHE A 12 13.94 -21.39 -14.35
N TYR A 13 15.07 -21.55 -15.02
CA TYR A 13 15.86 -20.42 -15.50
C TYR A 13 15.27 -19.69 -16.71
N LEU A 14 14.18 -20.19 -17.32
CA LEU A 14 13.39 -19.44 -18.31
C LEU A 14 12.54 -18.34 -17.65
N TYR A 15 12.12 -18.55 -16.40
CA TYR A 15 11.20 -17.65 -15.69
C TYR A 15 11.87 -16.83 -14.60
N PHE A 16 12.96 -17.34 -14.00
CA PHE A 16 13.64 -16.75 -12.86
C PHE A 16 15.14 -16.74 -13.07
N SER A 17 15.77 -15.58 -12.92
CA SER A 17 17.22 -15.46 -13.03
C SER A 17 17.93 -16.20 -11.90
N ASP A 18 17.39 -16.19 -10.69
CA ASP A 18 17.89 -16.90 -9.53
C ASP A 18 16.80 -17.10 -8.45
N LYS A 19 17.20 -17.67 -7.30
CA LYS A 19 16.29 -17.87 -6.16
C LYS A 19 15.82 -16.57 -5.50
N TYR A 20 16.56 -15.48 -5.65
CA TYR A 20 16.21 -14.18 -5.10
C TYR A 20 15.17 -13.50 -5.98
N ASP A 21 15.28 -13.63 -7.30
CA ASP A 21 14.28 -13.17 -8.27
C ASP A 21 12.94 -13.88 -8.03
N LEU A 22 12.94 -15.22 -7.91
CA LEU A 22 11.74 -15.98 -7.55
C LEU A 22 11.14 -15.46 -6.23
N ARG A 23 11.97 -15.28 -5.20
CA ARG A 23 11.51 -14.77 -3.90
C ARG A 23 10.85 -13.40 -4.05
N ASN A 24 11.52 -12.48 -4.76
CA ASN A 24 11.03 -11.11 -4.92
C ASN A 24 9.71 -11.07 -5.69
N LYS A 25 9.57 -11.84 -6.75
CA LYS A 25 8.29 -11.98 -7.49
C LYS A 25 7.19 -12.57 -6.62
N LEU A 26 7.51 -13.57 -5.80
CA LEU A 26 6.53 -14.18 -4.90
C LEU A 26 6.07 -13.20 -3.80
N ILE A 27 6.98 -12.39 -3.24
CA ILE A 27 6.65 -11.35 -2.26
C ILE A 27 5.73 -10.32 -2.89
N ALA A 28 6.09 -9.82 -4.06
CA ALA A 28 5.30 -8.82 -4.77
C ALA A 28 3.91 -9.33 -5.11
N HIS A 29 3.80 -10.54 -5.64
CA HIS A 29 2.52 -11.17 -5.94
C HIS A 29 1.65 -11.32 -4.66
N LYS A 30 2.23 -11.79 -3.57
CA LYS A 30 1.49 -11.92 -2.30
C LYS A 30 1.04 -10.56 -1.74
N ALA A 31 1.90 -9.53 -1.82
CA ALA A 31 1.56 -8.19 -1.39
C ALA A 31 0.46 -7.57 -2.29
N ALA A 32 0.54 -7.79 -3.61
CA ALA A 32 -0.47 -7.33 -4.56
C ALA A 32 -1.83 -8.01 -4.28
N THR A 33 -1.85 -9.33 -4.15
CA THR A 33 -3.08 -10.08 -3.83
C THR A 33 -3.71 -9.55 -2.54
N LEU A 34 -2.90 -9.37 -1.49
CA LEU A 34 -3.38 -8.87 -0.21
C LEU A 34 -4.01 -7.46 -0.31
N PHE A 35 -3.40 -6.58 -1.11
CA PHE A 35 -3.93 -5.24 -1.36
C PHE A 35 -5.24 -5.29 -2.16
N LEU A 36 -5.30 -6.09 -3.23
CA LEU A 36 -6.50 -6.21 -4.08
C LEU A 36 -7.68 -6.81 -3.31
N ASP A 37 -7.44 -7.85 -2.51
CA ASP A 37 -8.47 -8.43 -1.64
C ASP A 37 -8.99 -7.38 -0.63
N ALA A 38 -8.09 -6.56 -0.08
CA ALA A 38 -8.46 -5.47 0.82
C ALA A 38 -9.31 -4.41 0.11
N TYR A 39 -8.94 -4.03 -1.12
CA TYR A 39 -9.72 -3.09 -1.93
C TYR A 39 -11.11 -3.63 -2.29
N HIS A 40 -11.21 -4.89 -2.69
CA HIS A 40 -12.52 -5.52 -2.93
C HIS A 40 -13.41 -5.47 -1.69
N SER A 41 -12.83 -5.68 -0.50
CA SER A 41 -13.55 -5.54 0.77
C SER A 41 -14.06 -4.11 1.02
N VAL A 42 -13.32 -3.07 0.59
CA VAL A 42 -13.79 -1.67 0.62
C VAL A 42 -15.01 -1.49 -0.28
N CYS A 43 -14.95 -2.04 -1.51
CA CYS A 43 -16.06 -1.95 -2.46
C CYS A 43 -17.32 -2.67 -1.93
N GLU A 44 -17.16 -3.86 -1.34
CA GLU A 44 -18.27 -4.61 -0.73
C GLU A 44 -18.89 -3.85 0.45
N ALA A 45 -18.07 -3.20 1.27
CA ALA A 45 -18.51 -2.39 2.41
C ALA A 45 -19.08 -1.03 2.00
N GLN A 46 -18.97 -0.63 0.74
CA GLN A 46 -19.48 0.64 0.20
C GLN A 46 -18.95 1.87 0.94
N ILE A 47 -17.68 1.84 1.34
CA ILE A 47 -17.03 2.94 2.06
C ILE A 47 -16.77 4.08 1.07
N ALA A 48 -17.33 5.27 1.34
CA ALA A 48 -17.22 6.41 0.44
C ALA A 48 -16.08 7.37 0.79
N ASP A 49 -15.76 7.53 2.08
CA ASP A 49 -14.71 8.43 2.55
C ASP A 49 -13.32 7.84 2.29
N PHE A 50 -12.44 8.64 1.69
CA PHE A 50 -11.11 8.19 1.28
C PHE A 50 -10.23 7.77 2.46
N ASP A 51 -10.24 8.55 3.55
CA ASP A 51 -9.46 8.20 4.74
C ASP A 51 -9.93 6.86 5.31
N GLU A 52 -11.24 6.64 5.38
CA GLU A 52 -11.83 5.40 5.87
C GLU A 52 -11.57 4.21 4.91
N GLN A 53 -11.53 4.44 3.60
CA GLN A 53 -11.11 3.41 2.62
C GLN A 53 -9.68 2.96 2.89
N ILE A 54 -8.74 3.89 3.06
CA ILE A 54 -7.34 3.56 3.37
C ILE A 54 -7.23 2.84 4.71
N LEU A 55 -7.94 3.29 5.74
CA LEU A 55 -7.93 2.62 7.05
C LEU A 55 -8.51 1.21 6.98
N HIS A 56 -9.58 1.00 6.22
CA HIS A 56 -10.16 -0.31 6.01
C HIS A 56 -9.19 -1.27 5.30
N ILE A 57 -8.48 -0.77 4.28
CA ILE A 57 -7.41 -1.54 3.60
C ILE A 57 -6.32 -1.94 4.61
N VAL A 58 -5.88 -1.01 5.44
CA VAL A 58 -4.87 -1.27 6.47
C VAL A 58 -5.35 -2.31 7.48
N ASP A 59 -6.59 -2.20 7.95
CA ASP A 59 -7.18 -3.17 8.90
C ASP A 59 -7.30 -4.56 8.30
N TYR A 60 -7.75 -4.66 7.07
CA TYR A 60 -7.84 -5.93 6.35
C TYR A 60 -6.45 -6.60 6.25
N ILE A 61 -5.44 -5.83 5.85
CA ILE A 61 -4.06 -6.32 5.76
C ILE A 61 -3.55 -6.78 7.12
N ILE A 62 -3.75 -5.99 8.17
CA ILE A 62 -3.36 -6.33 9.53
C ILE A 62 -4.02 -7.65 9.97
N LEU A 63 -5.32 -7.79 9.73
CA LEU A 63 -6.07 -9.01 10.07
C LEU A 63 -5.48 -10.24 9.38
N LYS A 64 -5.22 -10.16 8.07
CA LYS A 64 -4.63 -11.25 7.29
C LYS A 64 -3.21 -11.61 7.76
N LEU A 65 -2.42 -10.63 8.14
CA LEU A 65 -1.08 -10.85 8.69
C LEU A 65 -1.10 -11.42 10.11
N GLN A 66 -2.15 -11.15 10.90
CA GLN A 66 -2.38 -11.83 12.19
C GLN A 66 -2.73 -13.30 12.02
N GLU A 67 -3.57 -13.61 11.01
CA GLU A 67 -3.98 -14.98 10.68
C GLU A 67 -2.79 -15.83 10.17
N ASP A 68 -1.87 -15.23 9.41
CA ASP A 68 -0.69 -15.91 8.86
C ASP A 68 0.63 -15.20 9.25
N ARG A 69 1.19 -15.64 10.39
CA ARG A 69 2.48 -15.13 10.88
C ARG A 69 3.67 -15.45 9.95
N SER A 70 3.54 -16.48 9.11
CA SER A 70 4.58 -16.81 8.12
C SER A 70 4.58 -15.77 7.01
N LEU A 71 3.39 -15.36 6.57
CA LEU A 71 3.20 -14.28 5.60
C LEU A 71 3.74 -12.95 6.13
N LEU A 72 3.44 -12.61 7.40
CA LEU A 72 4.00 -11.43 8.06
C LEU A 72 5.53 -11.44 8.03
N GLY A 73 6.16 -12.53 8.48
CA GLY A 73 7.62 -12.65 8.50
C GLY A 73 8.24 -12.62 7.09
N PHE A 74 7.52 -13.09 6.09
CA PHE A 74 7.96 -13.09 4.70
C PHE A 74 7.88 -11.71 4.06
N ILE A 75 6.74 -11.02 4.21
CA ILE A 75 6.52 -9.69 3.65
C ILE A 75 7.41 -8.66 4.33
N SER A 76 7.36 -8.55 5.65
CA SER A 76 8.06 -7.49 6.39
C SER A 76 9.58 -7.53 6.31
N LYS A 77 10.17 -8.73 6.14
CA LYS A 77 11.64 -8.86 5.98
C LYS A 77 12.13 -8.55 4.58
N HIS A 78 11.28 -8.62 3.58
CA HIS A 78 11.72 -8.70 2.21
C HIS A 78 10.99 -7.76 1.26
N LEU A 79 9.83 -7.23 1.65
CA LEU A 79 9.14 -6.22 0.85
C LEU A 79 9.93 -4.92 0.96
N SER A 80 10.59 -4.55 -0.12
CA SER A 80 11.20 -3.23 -0.29
C SER A 80 10.38 -2.43 -1.30
N TRP A 81 10.47 -1.11 -1.22
CA TRP A 81 9.83 -0.23 -2.20
C TRP A 81 10.18 -0.60 -3.65
N GLY A 82 11.44 -0.94 -3.92
CA GLY A 82 11.86 -1.34 -5.27
C GLY A 82 11.16 -2.61 -5.76
N ILE A 83 10.96 -3.61 -4.89
CA ILE A 83 10.23 -4.83 -5.23
C ILE A 83 8.75 -4.51 -5.46
N PHE A 84 8.15 -3.73 -4.58
CA PHE A 84 6.75 -3.31 -4.66
C PHE A 84 6.52 -2.49 -5.94
N ARG A 85 7.29 -1.43 -6.16
CA ARG A 85 7.19 -0.55 -7.33
C ARG A 85 7.37 -1.27 -8.66
N ASN A 86 8.40 -2.09 -8.79
CA ASN A 86 8.69 -2.79 -10.05
C ASN A 86 7.58 -3.79 -10.44
N ASN A 87 6.88 -4.35 -9.48
CA ASN A 87 5.80 -5.29 -9.74
C ASN A 87 4.42 -4.62 -9.80
N LEU A 88 4.26 -3.45 -9.18
CA LEU A 88 3.03 -2.65 -9.29
C LEU A 88 2.91 -1.95 -10.65
N ILE A 89 4.05 -1.41 -11.14
CA ILE A 89 4.09 -0.62 -12.38
C ILE A 89 4.34 -1.51 -13.59
N ALA A 90 5.10 -2.59 -13.41
CA ALA A 90 5.49 -3.49 -14.48
C ALA A 90 4.44 -4.55 -14.81
N GLY A 91 3.20 -4.44 -14.32
CA GLY A 91 2.10 -5.40 -14.51
C GLY A 91 2.31 -6.29 -15.75
N ASN A 92 3.04 -7.42 -15.56
CA ASN A 92 3.49 -8.26 -16.68
C ASN A 92 2.41 -9.24 -17.15
N ASP A 93 1.22 -9.22 -16.53
CA ASP A 93 0.08 -10.03 -16.92
C ASP A 93 -1.12 -9.13 -17.25
N GLU A 94 -1.48 -9.08 -18.54
CA GLU A 94 -2.64 -8.36 -19.07
C GLU A 94 -4.00 -8.82 -18.47
N LYS A 95 -3.99 -9.75 -17.53
CA LYS A 95 -5.19 -10.37 -16.95
C LYS A 95 -5.37 -10.11 -15.46
N GLU A 96 -4.39 -9.57 -14.75
CA GLU A 96 -4.51 -9.25 -13.34
C GLU A 96 -4.79 -7.74 -13.15
N GLU A 97 -5.78 -7.43 -12.32
CA GLU A 97 -6.06 -6.08 -11.89
C GLU A 97 -4.80 -5.47 -11.29
N SER A 98 -4.30 -4.39 -11.87
CA SER A 98 -3.05 -3.78 -11.43
C SER A 98 -3.29 -2.99 -10.16
N VAL A 99 -2.52 -3.28 -9.10
CA VAL A 99 -2.54 -2.49 -7.85
C VAL A 99 -2.34 -0.99 -8.12
N TYR A 100 -1.53 -0.65 -9.12
CA TYR A 100 -1.31 0.73 -9.51
C TYR A 100 -2.57 1.39 -10.08
N LEU A 101 -3.32 0.68 -10.95
CA LEU A 101 -4.58 1.19 -11.49
C LEU A 101 -5.63 1.35 -10.41
N VAL A 102 -5.73 0.38 -9.50
CA VAL A 102 -6.63 0.47 -8.33
C VAL A 102 -6.27 1.65 -7.44
N TYR A 103 -4.99 1.85 -7.17
CA TYR A 103 -4.53 3.00 -6.40
C TYR A 103 -4.86 4.33 -7.09
N GLN A 104 -4.63 4.43 -8.40
CA GLN A 104 -5.01 5.63 -9.16
C GLN A 104 -6.52 5.85 -9.15
N GLN A 105 -7.32 4.80 -9.22
CA GLN A 105 -8.77 4.89 -9.12
C GLN A 105 -9.21 5.40 -7.75
N LEU A 106 -8.64 4.89 -6.66
CA LEU A 106 -8.90 5.39 -5.31
C LEU A 106 -8.60 6.89 -5.18
N LEU A 107 -7.46 7.33 -5.72
CA LEU A 107 -7.10 8.75 -5.72
C LEU A 107 -8.09 9.59 -6.53
N HIS A 108 -8.47 9.13 -7.72
CA HIS A 108 -9.41 9.82 -8.59
C HIS A 108 -10.80 9.94 -7.94
N ASP A 109 -11.30 8.85 -7.37
CA ASP A 109 -12.63 8.78 -6.79
C ASP A 109 -12.75 9.57 -5.47
N SER A 110 -11.62 9.84 -4.81
CA SER A 110 -11.57 10.67 -3.61
C SER A 110 -12.01 12.13 -3.87
N GLY A 111 -11.89 12.61 -5.12
CA GLY A 111 -12.13 13.99 -5.50
C GLY A 111 -11.04 14.96 -5.04
N TYR A 112 -9.99 14.50 -4.35
CA TYR A 112 -8.88 15.33 -3.94
C TYR A 112 -7.77 15.37 -5.00
N GLN A 113 -7.04 16.48 -5.02
CA GLN A 113 -5.75 16.58 -5.71
C GLN A 113 -4.62 16.31 -4.72
N PHE A 114 -3.72 15.41 -5.09
CA PHE A 114 -2.60 15.03 -4.23
C PHE A 114 -1.27 15.51 -4.80
N ARG A 115 -0.42 16.04 -3.92
CA ARG A 115 0.98 16.29 -4.20
C ARG A 115 1.75 14.97 -4.01
N ASP A 116 2.52 14.59 -5.02
CA ASP A 116 3.41 13.42 -4.96
C ASP A 116 2.73 12.12 -4.48
N PRO A 117 1.69 11.61 -5.17
CA PRO A 117 0.97 10.40 -4.74
C PRO A 117 1.87 9.17 -4.58
N GLU A 118 2.96 9.07 -5.36
CA GLU A 118 3.93 7.98 -5.23
C GLU A 118 4.70 8.05 -3.91
N ILE A 119 5.05 9.25 -3.46
CA ILE A 119 5.67 9.45 -2.14
C ILE A 119 4.67 9.13 -1.03
N MET A 120 3.41 9.53 -1.18
CA MET A 120 2.37 9.26 -0.20
C MET A 120 2.19 7.75 0.01
N ILE A 121 2.02 6.96 -1.05
CA ILE A 121 1.85 5.51 -0.91
C ILE A 121 3.12 4.85 -0.36
N TYR A 122 4.30 5.30 -0.76
CA TYR A 122 5.56 4.82 -0.20
C TYR A 122 5.60 5.01 1.32
N LEU A 123 5.31 6.22 1.80
CA LEU A 123 5.31 6.53 3.23
C LEU A 123 4.22 5.76 3.99
N LEU A 124 3.05 5.54 3.39
CA LEU A 124 1.99 4.71 3.99
C LEU A 124 2.47 3.25 4.18
N ILE A 125 3.10 2.67 3.17
CA ILE A 125 3.61 1.29 3.23
C ILE A 125 4.68 1.15 4.32
N GLU A 126 5.66 2.08 4.36
CA GLU A 126 6.73 2.06 5.36
C GLU A 126 6.19 2.30 6.78
N LEU A 127 5.26 3.24 6.94
CA LEU A 127 4.62 3.53 8.22
C LEU A 127 3.87 2.30 8.74
N VAL A 128 2.98 1.73 7.94
CA VAL A 128 2.18 0.57 8.35
C VAL A 128 3.07 -0.64 8.58
N GLY A 129 3.95 -0.97 7.63
CA GLY A 129 4.84 -2.13 7.73
C GLY A 129 5.75 -2.08 8.95
N GLY A 130 6.35 -0.92 9.22
CA GLY A 130 7.21 -0.72 10.39
C GLY A 130 6.44 -0.73 11.71
N ALA A 131 5.28 -0.08 11.75
CA ALA A 131 4.50 0.06 12.97
C ALA A 131 3.87 -1.26 13.47
N ILE A 132 3.48 -2.17 12.56
CA ILE A 132 2.75 -3.40 12.94
C ILE A 132 3.65 -4.60 13.22
N TYR A 133 4.88 -4.62 12.71
CA TYR A 133 5.74 -5.82 12.76
C TYR A 133 6.03 -6.30 14.19
N ASN A 134 6.58 -5.42 15.03
CA ASN A 134 6.92 -5.76 16.40
C ASN A 134 5.68 -6.00 17.30
N PRO A 135 4.62 -5.19 17.23
CA PRO A 135 3.38 -5.47 17.94
C PRO A 135 2.77 -6.82 17.59
N LEU A 136 2.73 -7.20 16.32
CA LEU A 136 2.14 -8.48 15.88
C LEU A 136 2.93 -9.71 16.32
N LEU A 137 4.27 -9.61 16.42
CA LEU A 137 5.12 -10.75 16.74
C LEU A 137 5.49 -10.86 18.21
N TYR A 138 5.63 -9.71 18.89
CA TYR A 138 6.29 -9.63 20.19
C TYR A 138 5.53 -8.80 21.22
N ASP A 139 4.38 -8.19 20.87
CA ASP A 139 3.66 -7.23 21.69
C ASP A 139 4.56 -6.07 22.19
N GLN A 140 5.46 -5.59 21.34
CA GLN A 140 6.44 -4.55 21.65
C GLN A 140 6.40 -3.41 20.65
N PRO A 141 6.58 -2.14 21.09
CA PRO A 141 6.70 -1.67 22.49
C PRO A 141 5.38 -1.74 23.26
N ALA A 142 4.28 -2.01 22.58
CA ALA A 142 2.92 -2.15 23.08
C ALA A 142 2.14 -3.14 22.21
N SER A 143 0.97 -3.58 22.66
CA SER A 143 0.09 -4.43 21.84
C SER A 143 -0.42 -3.68 20.61
N LEU A 144 -0.83 -4.43 19.59
CA LEU A 144 -1.40 -3.83 18.37
C LEU A 144 -2.65 -2.99 18.68
N GLU A 145 -3.45 -3.39 19.65
CA GLU A 145 -4.65 -2.65 20.07
C GLU A 145 -4.30 -1.25 20.60
N GLN A 146 -3.18 -1.11 21.30
CA GLN A 146 -2.68 0.17 21.79
C GLN A 146 -2.04 1.01 20.70
N ILE A 147 -1.35 0.39 19.74
CA ILE A 147 -0.68 1.07 18.61
C ILE A 147 -1.69 1.55 17.56
N ARG A 148 -2.75 0.79 17.31
CA ARG A 148 -3.70 1.01 16.21
C ARG A 148 -4.29 2.43 16.18
N PRO A 149 -4.80 3.03 17.28
CA PRO A 149 -5.33 4.39 17.25
C PRO A 149 -4.30 5.44 16.81
N GLU A 150 -3.06 5.30 17.29
CA GLU A 150 -1.96 6.21 16.93
C GLU A 150 -1.56 6.03 15.46
N LEU A 151 -1.48 4.79 14.99
CA LEU A 151 -1.21 4.49 13.58
C LEU A 151 -2.26 5.14 12.67
N TYR A 152 -3.55 5.04 13.01
CA TYR A 152 -4.63 5.66 12.23
C TYR A 152 -4.54 7.18 12.20
N ASN A 153 -4.22 7.81 13.33
CA ASN A 153 -3.99 9.24 13.39
C ASN A 153 -2.84 9.67 12.48
N MET A 154 -1.75 8.90 12.46
CA MET A 154 -0.61 9.17 11.59
C MET A 154 -0.93 8.96 10.11
N ILE A 155 -1.73 7.94 9.77
CA ILE A 155 -2.19 7.70 8.39
C ILE A 155 -3.04 8.89 7.92
N ARG A 156 -4.04 9.32 8.68
CA ARG A 156 -4.86 10.49 8.33
C ARG A 156 -4.03 11.75 8.22
N PHE A 157 -3.09 11.96 9.12
CA PHE A 157 -2.18 13.11 9.05
C PHE A 157 -1.36 13.08 7.76
N LEU A 158 -0.77 11.93 7.41
CA LEU A 158 0.01 11.76 6.19
C LEU A 158 -0.80 12.06 4.93
N ILE A 159 -2.03 11.53 4.84
CA ILE A 159 -2.94 11.80 3.72
C ILE A 159 -3.19 13.30 3.58
N ARG A 160 -3.57 13.96 4.68
CA ARG A 160 -3.88 15.40 4.69
C ARG A 160 -2.69 16.27 4.28
N GLN A 161 -1.46 15.87 4.62
CA GLN A 161 -0.25 16.59 4.19
C GLN A 161 0.00 16.51 2.68
N HIS A 162 -0.59 15.54 2.00
CA HIS A 162 -0.45 15.37 0.55
C HIS A 162 -1.65 15.93 -0.24
N ILE A 163 -2.75 16.28 0.40
CA ILE A 163 -3.87 16.97 -0.26
C ILE A 163 -3.44 18.40 -0.57
N ILE A 164 -3.61 18.79 -1.84
CA ILE A 164 -3.43 20.17 -2.27
C ILE A 164 -4.69 20.92 -1.88
N THR A 165 -4.63 21.72 -0.82
CA THR A 165 -5.67 22.70 -0.51
C THR A 165 -5.42 23.90 -1.41
N GLU A 166 -6.37 24.23 -2.30
CA GLU A 166 -6.34 25.53 -2.95
C GLU A 166 -6.39 26.59 -1.85
N THR A 167 -5.30 27.36 -1.70
CA THR A 167 -5.36 28.61 -0.94
C THR A 167 -6.40 29.48 -1.64
N PRO A 168 -7.39 30.08 -0.94
CA PRO A 168 -8.26 31.05 -1.56
C PRO A 168 -7.36 32.11 -2.20
N GLU A 169 -7.46 32.27 -3.51
CA GLU A 169 -6.83 33.36 -4.20
C GLU A 169 -7.20 34.64 -3.44
N ASP A 170 -6.20 35.39 -3.00
CA ASP A 170 -6.36 36.76 -2.56
C ASP A 170 -7.10 37.49 -3.70
N THR A 171 -8.40 37.68 -3.55
CA THR A 171 -9.15 38.63 -4.32
C THR A 171 -8.66 40.01 -3.90
N ASP A 172 -7.51 40.38 -4.45
CA ASP A 172 -7.00 41.72 -4.43
C ASP A 172 -7.97 42.56 -5.30
N THR A 173 -8.98 43.07 -4.63
CA THR A 173 -9.92 43.99 -5.22
C THR A 173 -9.18 45.28 -5.47
N ASP A 174 -8.77 45.47 -6.71
CA ASP A 174 -8.31 46.73 -7.26
C ASP A 174 -9.32 47.85 -6.86
N LEU A 175 -8.99 48.55 -5.79
CA LEU A 175 -9.55 49.85 -5.50
C LEU A 175 -8.77 50.86 -6.34
N ALA A 176 -9.28 51.07 -7.57
CA ALA A 176 -8.88 52.21 -8.37
C ALA A 176 -9.20 53.53 -7.64
N PRO A 177 -8.27 54.46 -7.55
CA PRO A 177 -8.57 55.79 -7.05
C PRO A 177 -9.45 56.54 -8.05
N GLN A 178 -10.56 57.03 -7.59
CA GLN A 178 -11.36 57.99 -8.32
C GLN A 178 -10.81 59.38 -8.02
N ASP A 179 -10.34 60.07 -9.10
CA ASP A 179 -10.10 61.51 -9.13
C ASP A 179 -11.40 62.30 -9.02
#